data_fccb44a0727edf70ec6ec7566078e5ab
#
_entry.id   fccb44a0727edf70ec6ec7566078e5ab
#
_cell.length_a   1.000
_cell.length_b   1.000
_cell.length_c   1.000
_cell.angle_alpha   90.00
_cell.angle_beta   90.00
_cell.angle_gamma   90.00
#
_symmetry.space_group_name_H-M   'P 1'
#
loop_
_entity.id
_entity.type
_entity.pdbx_description
1 polymer ?
#
loop_
_entity_poly.entity_id
_entity_poly.type
_entity_poly.pdbx_seq_one_letter_code
_entity_poly.pdbx_strand_id
1 'polypeptide(L)'
;MSLNNIYFILVRPQMGENIGSVARAIKNFNIKHLRIVNPRCNWPNQKALATSVGAKDILKSAKIYDSVEKSIGDLDTIFASSSRIRRVNKKIISVSNFKTKIKKGRKVGTLFGPEASGLSNDEISCADYLVKIPSNKKFSSLNLSHSAIIFCFEIFKHISKKRNVYKTGYKSSVAKKSEVNKFLNFIIQGLDKKGFLQPDHKRQSMIRNINNIFHRSNLSEQEIRILLGIFSTLNEFNKKS
;
A
#
# COMPACT_ATOMS: atom_id res chain seq x y z
N MET A 1 11.57 -6.58 11.76
CA MET A 1 10.40 -7.45 12.04
C MET A 1 10.32 -8.43 10.90
N SER A 2 10.05 -9.71 11.17
CA SER A 2 9.90 -10.73 10.12
C SER A 2 8.41 -10.95 9.85
N LEU A 3 8.00 -10.99 8.59
CA LEU A 3 6.65 -11.37 8.17
C LEU A 3 6.31 -12.83 8.51
N ASN A 4 7.35 -13.65 8.78
CA ASN A 4 7.20 -15.03 9.20
C ASN A 4 6.57 -15.20 10.59
N ASN A 5 6.41 -14.14 11.37
CA ASN A 5 5.81 -14.18 12.70
C ASN A 5 4.38 -13.62 12.71
N ILE A 6 3.76 -13.43 11.56
CA ILE A 6 2.40 -12.90 11.43
C ILE A 6 1.45 -14.03 11.03
N TYR A 7 0.36 -14.16 11.79
CA TYR A 7 -0.65 -15.20 11.64
C TYR A 7 -2.02 -14.58 11.42
N PHE A 8 -2.70 -15.00 10.36
CA PHE A 8 -4.10 -14.67 10.11
C PHE A 8 -4.96 -15.85 10.55
N ILE A 9 -5.98 -15.57 11.35
CA ILE A 9 -6.82 -16.59 11.97
C ILE A 9 -8.27 -16.30 11.59
N LEU A 10 -8.85 -17.16 10.77
CA LEU A 10 -10.24 -17.06 10.34
C LEU A 10 -11.09 -17.90 11.28
N VAL A 11 -12.02 -17.27 11.98
CA VAL A 11 -12.90 -17.92 12.95
C VAL A 11 -14.24 -18.20 12.31
N ARG A 12 -14.61 -19.46 12.20
CA ARG A 12 -15.85 -19.97 11.60
C ARG A 12 -16.18 -19.32 10.24
N PRO A 13 -15.22 -19.26 9.30
CA PRO A 13 -15.50 -18.69 7.98
C PRO A 13 -16.62 -19.50 7.30
N GLN A 14 -17.56 -18.76 6.67
CA GLN A 14 -18.77 -19.36 6.09
C GLN A 14 -18.58 -19.68 4.61
N MET A 15 -17.75 -18.92 3.91
CA MET A 15 -17.57 -19.02 2.46
C MET A 15 -16.14 -19.42 2.11
N GLY A 16 -16.00 -20.50 1.35
CA GLY A 16 -14.70 -20.95 0.83
C GLY A 16 -14.01 -19.88 -0.03
N GLU A 17 -14.80 -19.12 -0.79
CA GLU A 17 -14.32 -18.03 -1.63
C GLU A 17 -13.57 -16.96 -0.82
N ASN A 18 -14.05 -16.65 0.38
CA ASN A 18 -13.40 -15.71 1.27
C ASN A 18 -12.08 -16.26 1.82
N ILE A 19 -12.03 -17.55 2.16
CA ILE A 19 -10.80 -18.21 2.63
C ILE A 19 -9.74 -18.15 1.52
N GLY A 20 -10.09 -18.48 0.29
CA GLY A 20 -9.18 -18.42 -0.85
C GLY A 20 -8.70 -17.00 -1.14
N SER A 21 -9.60 -16.02 -1.10
CA SER A 21 -9.25 -14.60 -1.28
C SER A 21 -8.34 -14.08 -0.18
N VAL A 22 -8.54 -14.51 1.09
CA VAL A 22 -7.61 -14.20 2.19
C VAL A 22 -6.25 -14.84 1.96
N ALA A 23 -6.19 -16.11 1.54
CA ALA A 23 -4.93 -16.77 1.23
C ALA A 23 -4.13 -16.00 0.15
N ARG A 24 -4.83 -15.53 -0.89
CA ARG A 24 -4.24 -14.68 -1.93
C ARG A 24 -3.75 -13.34 -1.37
N ALA A 25 -4.57 -12.69 -0.53
CA ALA A 25 -4.21 -11.42 0.09
C ALA A 25 -2.93 -11.54 0.93
N ILE A 26 -2.83 -12.51 1.82
CA ILE A 26 -1.65 -12.69 2.69
C ILE A 26 -0.40 -13.04 1.87
N LYS A 27 -0.53 -13.84 0.82
CA LYS A 27 0.58 -14.16 -0.08
C LYS A 27 1.11 -12.94 -0.83
N ASN A 28 0.23 -12.05 -1.32
CA ASN A 28 0.61 -10.80 -1.99
C ASN A 28 1.52 -9.93 -1.12
N PHE A 29 1.39 -10.02 0.18
CA PHE A 29 2.21 -9.27 1.15
C PHE A 29 3.28 -10.11 1.84
N ASN A 30 3.62 -11.29 1.26
CA ASN A 30 4.64 -12.20 1.76
C ASN A 30 4.41 -12.68 3.22
N ILE A 31 3.15 -12.77 3.64
CA ILE A 31 2.71 -13.39 4.89
C ILE A 31 2.39 -14.86 4.57
N LYS A 32 2.76 -15.80 5.47
CA LYS A 32 2.72 -17.24 5.15
C LYS A 32 1.72 -18.03 5.99
N HIS A 33 1.31 -17.52 7.14
CA HIS A 33 0.59 -18.31 8.12
C HIS A 33 -0.89 -18.02 8.14
N LEU A 34 -1.68 -18.98 7.70
CA LEU A 34 -3.12 -19.01 7.78
C LEU A 34 -3.56 -20.09 8.79
N ARG A 35 -4.44 -19.73 9.71
CA ARG A 35 -5.12 -20.65 10.64
C ARG A 35 -6.63 -20.51 10.42
N ILE A 36 -7.34 -21.61 10.53
CA ILE A 36 -8.80 -21.65 10.34
C ILE A 36 -9.39 -22.38 11.55
N VAL A 37 -10.34 -21.74 12.22
CA VAL A 37 -11.02 -22.27 13.39
C VAL A 37 -12.44 -22.64 13.01
N ASN A 38 -12.82 -23.90 13.18
CA ASN A 38 -14.17 -24.40 12.94
C ASN A 38 -14.82 -23.87 11.66
N PRO A 39 -14.26 -24.11 10.47
CA PRO A 39 -14.85 -23.63 9.22
C PRO A 39 -16.28 -24.17 9.07
N ARG A 40 -17.22 -23.29 8.72
CA ARG A 40 -18.62 -23.67 8.46
C ARG A 40 -18.86 -24.20 7.04
N CYS A 41 -17.92 -23.98 6.14
CA CYS A 41 -17.85 -24.64 4.84
C CYS A 41 -16.99 -25.89 4.96
N ASN A 42 -17.28 -26.90 4.16
CA ASN A 42 -16.49 -28.13 4.10
C ASN A 42 -15.01 -27.80 3.83
N TRP A 43 -14.11 -28.47 4.54
CA TRP A 43 -12.68 -28.31 4.36
C TRP A 43 -12.01 -29.67 4.11
N PRO A 44 -11.15 -29.85 3.11
CA PRO A 44 -10.73 -28.86 2.08
C PRO A 44 -11.88 -28.38 1.17
N ASN A 45 -11.80 -27.13 0.68
CA ASN A 45 -12.87 -26.49 -0.06
C ASN A 45 -12.44 -26.13 -1.49
N GLN A 46 -13.19 -26.61 -2.49
CA GLN A 46 -12.88 -26.38 -3.91
C GLN A 46 -13.00 -24.90 -4.31
N LYS A 47 -13.98 -24.18 -3.77
CA LYS A 47 -14.12 -22.74 -4.04
C LYS A 47 -12.98 -21.93 -3.42
N ALA A 48 -12.46 -22.35 -2.26
CA ALA A 48 -11.26 -21.74 -1.69
C ALA A 48 -10.03 -21.96 -2.58
N LEU A 49 -9.88 -23.17 -3.14
CA LEU A 49 -8.80 -23.45 -4.09
C LEU A 49 -8.92 -22.62 -5.37
N ALA A 50 -10.14 -22.46 -5.92
CA ALA A 50 -10.39 -21.69 -7.12
C ALA A 50 -10.08 -20.20 -6.93
N THR A 51 -10.52 -19.60 -5.82
CA THR A 51 -10.36 -18.16 -5.56
C THR A 51 -8.95 -17.79 -5.04
N SER A 52 -8.15 -18.78 -4.60
CA SER A 52 -6.81 -18.53 -4.09
C SER A 52 -5.79 -18.13 -5.16
N VAL A 53 -6.06 -18.32 -6.40
CA VAL A 53 -5.24 -18.03 -7.60
C VAL A 53 -3.75 -17.81 -7.31
N GLY A 54 -2.93 -18.86 -7.48
CA GLY A 54 -1.49 -18.77 -7.20
C GLY A 54 -1.10 -18.87 -5.72
N ALA A 55 -2.05 -18.89 -4.76
CA ALA A 55 -1.81 -19.01 -3.32
C ALA A 55 -2.23 -20.36 -2.72
N LYS A 56 -2.26 -21.42 -3.54
CA LYS A 56 -2.60 -22.80 -3.11
C LYS A 56 -1.66 -23.33 -2.02
N ASP A 57 -0.41 -22.92 -2.00
CA ASP A 57 0.57 -23.25 -0.98
C ASP A 57 0.17 -22.76 0.42
N ILE A 58 -0.43 -21.56 0.52
CA ILE A 58 -0.96 -21.02 1.78
C ILE A 58 -2.12 -21.87 2.29
N LEU A 59 -3.03 -22.30 1.40
CA LEU A 59 -4.15 -23.16 1.77
C LEU A 59 -3.67 -24.56 2.18
N LYS A 60 -2.68 -25.13 1.48
CA LYS A 60 -2.10 -26.43 1.81
C LYS A 60 -1.38 -26.43 3.17
N SER A 61 -0.76 -25.31 3.54
CA SER A 61 -0.08 -25.13 4.82
C SER A 61 -0.98 -24.61 5.94
N ALA A 62 -2.26 -24.29 5.63
CA ALA A 62 -3.21 -23.77 6.61
C ALA A 62 -3.48 -24.83 7.71
N LYS A 63 -3.41 -24.40 8.97
CA LYS A 63 -3.70 -25.24 10.12
C LYS A 63 -5.14 -25.07 10.55
N ILE A 64 -5.83 -26.19 10.77
CA ILE A 64 -7.21 -26.23 11.23
C ILE A 64 -7.24 -26.45 12.73
N TYR A 65 -8.12 -25.73 13.42
CA TYR A 65 -8.29 -25.81 14.87
C TYR A 65 -9.78 -25.91 15.20
N ASP A 66 -10.09 -26.54 16.32
CA ASP A 66 -11.45 -26.69 16.87
C ASP A 66 -11.84 -25.55 17.83
N SER A 67 -10.87 -24.73 18.29
CA SER A 67 -11.17 -23.56 19.12
C SER A 67 -10.19 -22.41 18.88
N VAL A 68 -10.62 -21.20 19.28
CA VAL A 68 -9.78 -19.99 19.20
C VAL A 68 -8.57 -20.14 20.12
N GLU A 69 -8.76 -20.62 21.34
CA GLU A 69 -7.71 -20.79 22.36
C GLU A 69 -6.59 -21.66 21.84
N LYS A 70 -6.91 -22.82 21.24
CA LYS A 70 -5.90 -23.70 20.64
C LYS A 70 -5.20 -23.03 19.44
N SER A 71 -5.93 -22.21 18.69
CA SER A 71 -5.38 -21.54 17.52
C SER A 71 -4.39 -20.42 17.85
N ILE A 72 -4.39 -19.92 19.08
CA ILE A 72 -3.55 -18.79 19.53
C ILE A 72 -2.50 -19.18 20.58
N GLY A 73 -2.52 -20.40 21.09
CA GLY A 73 -1.76 -20.82 22.27
C GLY A 73 -0.23 -20.68 22.15
N ASP A 74 0.32 -20.62 20.93
CA ASP A 74 1.75 -20.41 20.66
C ASP A 74 2.08 -18.96 20.19
N LEU A 75 1.14 -18.04 20.33
CA LEU A 75 1.28 -16.65 19.89
C LEU A 75 1.44 -15.71 21.09
N ASP A 76 2.15 -14.61 20.88
CA ASP A 76 2.50 -13.66 21.94
C ASP A 76 1.54 -12.45 22.04
N THR A 77 0.91 -12.07 20.94
CA THR A 77 0.01 -10.92 20.88
C THR A 77 -1.12 -11.19 19.92
N ILE A 78 -2.33 -10.99 20.38
CA ILE A 78 -3.55 -11.27 19.61
C ILE A 78 -4.34 -9.98 19.38
N PHE A 79 -4.69 -9.75 18.14
CA PHE A 79 -5.59 -8.70 17.70
C PHE A 79 -6.92 -9.31 17.26
N ALA A 80 -8.03 -8.64 17.54
CA ALA A 80 -9.35 -8.99 17.03
C ALA A 80 -9.83 -7.89 16.07
N SER A 81 -10.15 -8.25 14.83
CA SER A 81 -10.74 -7.33 13.86
C SER A 81 -12.25 -7.22 14.09
N SER A 82 -12.76 -6.00 14.31
CA SER A 82 -14.20 -5.77 14.47
C SER A 82 -14.61 -4.40 13.96
N SER A 83 -15.73 -4.34 13.23
CA SER A 83 -16.37 -3.07 12.85
C SER A 83 -17.25 -2.50 13.97
N ARG A 84 -17.73 -3.34 14.86
CA ARG A 84 -18.67 -2.96 15.93
C ARG A 84 -17.92 -2.54 17.18
N ILE A 85 -18.38 -1.48 17.85
CA ILE A 85 -17.99 -1.14 19.22
C ILE A 85 -18.82 -2.03 20.14
N ARG A 86 -18.18 -3.04 20.71
CA ARG A 86 -18.83 -3.92 21.68
C ARG A 86 -18.56 -3.42 23.10
N ARG A 87 -19.48 -3.72 24.05
CA ARG A 87 -19.27 -3.44 25.48
C ARG A 87 -18.27 -4.44 26.07
N VAL A 88 -17.04 -4.42 25.59
CA VAL A 88 -15.92 -5.21 26.12
C VAL A 88 -14.84 -4.26 26.63
N ASN A 89 -14.31 -4.55 27.79
CA ASN A 89 -13.22 -3.75 28.38
C ASN A 89 -11.88 -4.07 27.68
N LYS A 90 -11.74 -3.64 26.41
CA LYS A 90 -10.57 -3.86 25.56
C LYS A 90 -10.07 -2.53 25.00
N LYS A 91 -8.74 -2.41 24.87
CA LYS A 91 -8.12 -1.28 24.17
C LYS A 91 -8.45 -1.35 22.68
N ILE A 92 -9.17 -0.33 22.19
CA ILE A 92 -9.53 -0.19 20.80
C ILE A 92 -8.45 0.64 20.10
N ILE A 93 -7.92 0.14 19.01
CA ILE A 93 -6.93 0.85 18.19
C ILE A 93 -7.35 0.87 16.72
N SER A 94 -6.94 1.90 15.99
CA SER A 94 -7.11 1.92 14.53
C SER A 94 -6.13 0.95 13.87
N VAL A 95 -6.54 0.37 12.74
CA VAL A 95 -5.68 -0.51 11.92
C VAL A 95 -4.38 0.20 11.50
N SER A 96 -4.38 1.50 11.30
CA SER A 96 -3.17 2.28 11.01
C SER A 96 -2.16 2.29 12.18
N ASN A 97 -2.64 2.11 13.41
CA ASN A 97 -1.84 2.16 14.62
C ASN A 97 -1.52 0.79 15.22
N PHE A 98 -2.18 -0.29 14.77
CA PHE A 98 -1.96 -1.61 15.38
C PHE A 98 -0.51 -2.09 15.24
N LYS A 99 0.18 -1.69 14.15
CA LYS A 99 1.59 -1.94 13.91
C LYS A 99 2.51 -1.47 15.06
N THR A 100 2.12 -0.42 15.80
CA THR A 100 2.90 0.10 16.94
C THR A 100 2.92 -0.86 18.12
N LYS A 101 1.97 -1.80 18.16
CA LYS A 101 1.85 -2.83 19.20
C LYS A 101 2.58 -4.12 18.85
N ILE A 102 3.10 -4.24 17.63
CA ILE A 102 3.84 -5.42 17.19
C ILE A 102 5.31 -5.27 17.57
N LYS A 103 5.79 -6.09 18.50
CA LYS A 103 7.19 -6.09 18.95
C LYS A 103 8.04 -6.99 18.05
N LYS A 104 9.32 -6.63 17.87
CA LYS A 104 10.28 -7.43 17.10
C LYS A 104 10.46 -8.82 17.75
N GLY A 105 10.46 -9.86 16.93
CA GLY A 105 10.66 -11.25 17.39
C GLY A 105 9.40 -11.94 17.91
N ARG A 106 8.33 -11.21 18.23
CA ARG A 106 7.09 -11.80 18.74
C ARG A 106 6.21 -12.35 17.62
N LYS A 107 5.51 -13.43 17.91
CA LYS A 107 4.48 -14.03 17.07
C LYS A 107 3.14 -13.30 17.29
N VAL A 108 2.53 -12.88 16.23
CA VAL A 108 1.33 -12.03 16.28
C VAL A 108 0.20 -12.66 15.50
N GLY A 109 -0.96 -12.84 16.14
CA GLY A 109 -2.18 -13.31 15.51
C GLY A 109 -3.20 -12.20 15.31
N THR A 110 -3.96 -12.27 14.23
CA THR A 110 -5.14 -11.44 14.00
C THR A 110 -6.35 -12.32 13.76
N LEU A 111 -7.35 -12.21 14.63
CA LEU A 111 -8.63 -12.90 14.54
C LEU A 111 -9.58 -12.14 13.62
N PHE A 112 -10.19 -12.87 12.70
CA PHE A 112 -11.25 -12.39 11.82
C PHE A 112 -12.48 -13.30 12.02
N GLY A 113 -13.60 -12.71 12.36
CA GLY A 113 -14.85 -13.45 12.60
C GLY A 113 -15.60 -13.82 11.34
N PRO A 114 -16.66 -14.62 11.48
CA PRO A 114 -17.55 -15.00 10.38
C PRO A 114 -18.23 -13.77 9.77
N GLU A 115 -18.54 -13.87 8.48
CA GLU A 115 -18.99 -12.76 7.64
C GLU A 115 -20.30 -12.13 8.17
N ALA A 116 -21.25 -12.94 8.60
CA ALA A 116 -22.57 -12.45 9.02
C ALA A 116 -22.57 -11.81 10.41
N SER A 117 -21.87 -12.41 11.40
CA SER A 117 -21.98 -12.02 12.82
C SER A 117 -20.73 -11.34 13.39
N GLY A 118 -19.57 -11.51 12.74
CA GLY A 118 -18.27 -11.14 13.30
C GLY A 118 -17.89 -12.02 14.51
N LEU A 119 -16.82 -11.65 15.20
CA LEU A 119 -16.37 -12.34 16.41
C LEU A 119 -17.39 -12.20 17.55
N SER A 120 -17.57 -13.23 18.37
CA SER A 120 -18.33 -13.16 19.61
C SER A 120 -17.56 -12.37 20.69
N ASN A 121 -18.22 -12.05 21.81
CA ASN A 121 -17.54 -11.40 22.93
C ASN A 121 -16.49 -12.31 23.58
N ASP A 122 -16.75 -13.62 23.62
CA ASP A 122 -15.81 -14.61 24.18
C ASP A 122 -14.56 -14.69 23.28
N GLU A 123 -14.73 -14.74 21.96
CA GLU A 123 -13.62 -14.74 21.01
C GLU A 123 -12.80 -13.43 21.06
N ILE A 124 -13.47 -12.28 21.26
CA ILE A 124 -12.80 -11.00 21.47
C ILE A 124 -12.07 -10.99 22.81
N SER A 125 -12.59 -11.67 23.84
CA SER A 125 -11.95 -11.73 25.15
C SER A 125 -10.57 -12.38 25.10
N CYS A 126 -10.31 -13.28 24.16
CA CYS A 126 -9.02 -13.91 23.90
C CYS A 126 -7.97 -12.96 23.26
N ALA A 127 -8.36 -11.78 22.80
CA ALA A 127 -7.44 -10.84 22.17
C ALA A 127 -6.92 -9.79 23.14
N ASP A 128 -5.70 -9.28 22.92
CA ASP A 128 -5.12 -8.16 23.67
C ASP A 128 -5.69 -6.82 23.24
N TYR A 129 -6.01 -6.68 21.95
CA TYR A 129 -6.48 -5.45 21.35
C TYR A 129 -7.65 -5.70 20.39
N LEU A 130 -8.61 -4.78 20.41
CA LEU A 130 -9.61 -4.69 19.35
C LEU A 130 -9.14 -3.71 18.28
N VAL A 131 -9.07 -4.16 17.03
CA VAL A 131 -8.62 -3.33 15.90
C VAL A 131 -9.81 -2.96 15.04
N LYS A 132 -9.96 -1.67 14.81
CA LYS A 132 -11.01 -1.11 13.96
C LYS A 132 -10.44 -0.56 12.67
N ILE A 133 -11.05 -0.92 11.54
CA ILE A 133 -10.81 -0.27 10.25
C ILE A 133 -11.75 0.94 10.17
N PRO A 134 -11.23 2.16 10.04
CA PRO A 134 -12.07 3.34 9.81
C PRO A 134 -12.87 3.17 8.52
N SER A 135 -14.19 3.26 8.65
CA SER A 135 -15.13 3.08 7.53
C SER A 135 -16.38 3.95 7.73
N ASN A 136 -17.28 3.95 6.76
CA ASN A 136 -18.54 4.69 6.87
C ASN A 136 -19.33 4.22 8.10
N LYS A 137 -19.70 5.15 8.98
CA LYS A 137 -20.43 4.85 10.23
C LYS A 137 -21.77 4.15 9.99
N LYS A 138 -22.45 4.46 8.86
CA LYS A 138 -23.74 3.84 8.49
C LYS A 138 -23.58 2.46 7.84
N PHE A 139 -22.42 2.16 7.25
CA PHE A 139 -22.12 0.90 6.57
C PHE A 139 -20.65 0.51 6.85
N SER A 140 -20.42 0.02 8.07
CA SER A 140 -19.06 -0.21 8.58
C SER A 140 -18.54 -1.63 8.41
N SER A 141 -19.41 -2.59 8.08
CA SER A 141 -19.03 -3.99 7.92
C SER A 141 -18.35 -4.19 6.57
N LEU A 142 -17.11 -4.66 6.61
CA LEU A 142 -16.36 -5.02 5.41
C LEU A 142 -16.39 -6.54 5.22
N ASN A 143 -16.34 -6.98 3.96
CA ASN A 143 -16.11 -8.39 3.65
C ASN A 143 -14.81 -8.88 4.33
N LEU A 144 -14.79 -10.17 4.70
CA LEU A 144 -13.67 -10.81 5.39
C LEU A 144 -12.34 -10.62 4.64
N SER A 145 -12.31 -10.88 3.34
CA SER A 145 -11.09 -10.76 2.55
C SER A 145 -10.65 -9.31 2.36
N HIS A 146 -11.59 -8.36 2.26
CA HIS A 146 -11.30 -6.93 2.20
C HIS A 146 -10.69 -6.43 3.52
N SER A 147 -11.22 -6.89 4.64
CA SER A 147 -10.61 -6.60 5.95
C SER A 147 -9.18 -7.15 6.02
N ALA A 148 -8.98 -8.40 5.62
CA ALA A 148 -7.66 -9.03 5.65
C ALA A 148 -6.63 -8.29 4.79
N ILE A 149 -6.99 -7.85 3.59
CA ILE A 149 -6.05 -7.13 2.70
C ILE A 149 -5.62 -5.77 3.29
N ILE A 150 -6.52 -5.07 3.97
CA ILE A 150 -6.19 -3.80 4.65
C ILE A 150 -5.17 -4.05 5.77
N PHE A 151 -5.35 -5.11 6.58
CA PHE A 151 -4.37 -5.50 7.60
C PHE A 151 -3.03 -5.87 6.97
N CYS A 152 -3.02 -6.68 5.90
CA CYS A 152 -1.80 -7.03 5.16
C CYS A 152 -1.05 -5.79 4.68
N PHE A 153 -1.76 -4.84 4.08
CA PHE A 153 -1.19 -3.60 3.57
C PHE A 153 -0.55 -2.76 4.68
N GLU A 154 -1.24 -2.57 5.81
CA GLU A 154 -0.72 -1.79 6.93
C GLU A 154 0.51 -2.47 7.58
N ILE A 155 0.53 -3.81 7.67
CA ILE A 155 1.70 -4.56 8.14
C ILE A 155 2.88 -4.37 7.17
N PHE A 156 2.63 -4.60 5.88
CA PHE A 156 3.65 -4.50 4.84
C PHE A 156 4.26 -3.11 4.75
N LYS A 157 3.41 -2.07 4.75
CA LYS A 157 3.81 -0.66 4.75
C LYS A 157 4.74 -0.32 5.92
N HIS A 158 4.51 -0.92 7.09
CA HIS A 158 5.36 -0.70 8.26
C HIS A 158 6.74 -1.35 8.12
N ILE A 159 6.79 -2.56 7.55
CA ILE A 159 8.03 -3.33 7.41
C ILE A 159 8.85 -2.82 6.23
N SER A 160 8.18 -2.40 5.16
CA SER A 160 8.80 -1.95 3.90
C SER A 160 9.27 -0.49 3.91
N LYS A 161 9.23 0.22 5.04
CA LYS A 161 9.55 1.66 5.16
C LYS A 161 10.86 2.14 4.52
N LYS A 162 11.73 1.24 4.03
CA LYS A 162 13.01 1.57 3.39
C LYS A 162 13.03 1.43 1.85
N ARG A 163 11.95 1.03 1.16
CA ARG A 163 12.05 0.61 -0.26
C ARG A 163 11.01 1.12 -1.25
N ASN A 164 10.07 1.97 -0.88
CA ASN A 164 9.03 2.41 -1.82
C ASN A 164 9.35 3.72 -2.53
N VAL A 165 10.50 3.79 -3.17
CA VAL A 165 10.62 4.59 -4.39
C VAL A 165 10.45 3.58 -5.54
N TYR A 166 9.28 3.54 -6.15
CA TYR A 166 9.12 2.89 -7.45
C TYR A 166 10.07 3.64 -8.40
N LYS A 167 11.23 3.06 -8.67
CA LYS A 167 12.07 3.53 -9.76
C LYS A 167 11.25 3.27 -11.02
N THR A 168 10.63 4.32 -11.55
CA THR A 168 10.13 4.29 -12.92
C THR A 168 11.31 3.82 -13.77
N GLY A 169 11.08 2.89 -14.70
CA GLY A 169 12.14 2.23 -15.47
C GLY A 169 12.99 3.13 -16.38
N TYR A 170 12.81 4.45 -16.29
CA TYR A 170 13.65 5.45 -16.93
C TYR A 170 14.94 5.61 -16.13
N LYS A 171 16.05 5.08 -16.68
CA LYS A 171 17.40 5.17 -16.11
C LYS A 171 18.04 6.56 -16.21
N SER A 172 17.31 7.60 -16.56
CA SER A 172 17.88 8.95 -16.66
C SER A 172 17.94 9.60 -15.28
N SER A 173 19.14 10.02 -14.87
CA SER A 173 19.36 10.77 -13.63
C SER A 173 18.67 12.15 -13.71
N VAL A 174 18.26 12.68 -12.56
CA VAL A 174 17.82 14.08 -12.49
C VAL A 174 18.99 14.97 -12.93
N ALA A 175 18.73 15.87 -13.87
CA ALA A 175 19.74 16.74 -14.41
C ALA A 175 20.36 17.65 -13.35
N LYS A 176 21.67 17.86 -13.45
CA LYS A 176 22.36 18.81 -12.59
C LYS A 176 21.86 20.23 -12.85
N LYS A 177 21.80 21.05 -11.82
CA LYS A 177 21.36 22.45 -11.97
C LYS A 177 22.20 23.25 -13.00
N SER A 178 23.44 22.87 -13.19
CA SER A 178 24.31 23.46 -14.25
C SER A 178 23.79 23.16 -15.66
N GLU A 179 23.24 21.95 -15.91
CA GLU A 179 22.66 21.55 -17.20
C GLU A 179 21.33 22.27 -17.44
N VAL A 180 20.48 22.34 -16.40
CA VAL A 180 19.24 23.11 -16.43
C VAL A 180 19.53 24.58 -16.76
N ASN A 181 20.53 25.17 -16.15
CA ASN A 181 20.90 26.55 -16.40
C ASN A 181 21.47 26.77 -17.83
N LYS A 182 22.28 25.85 -18.37
CA LYS A 182 22.70 25.89 -19.77
C LYS A 182 21.53 25.89 -20.74
N PHE A 183 20.57 25.00 -20.48
CA PHE A 183 19.32 24.91 -21.25
C PHE A 183 18.52 26.21 -21.15
N LEU A 184 18.32 26.76 -19.95
CA LEU A 184 17.60 28.01 -19.74
C LEU A 184 18.26 29.20 -20.48
N ASN A 185 19.59 29.32 -20.42
CA ASN A 185 20.32 30.34 -21.15
C ASN A 185 20.09 30.21 -22.65
N PHE A 186 20.10 29.00 -23.21
CA PHE A 186 19.85 28.76 -24.62
C PHE A 186 18.43 29.24 -25.02
N ILE A 187 17.42 28.88 -24.21
CA ILE A 187 16.02 29.30 -24.48
C ILE A 187 15.87 30.81 -24.37
N ILE A 188 16.40 31.42 -23.29
CA ILE A 188 16.27 32.88 -23.05
C ILE A 188 16.89 33.65 -24.19
N GLN A 189 18.10 33.26 -24.66
CA GLN A 189 18.74 33.88 -25.81
C GLN A 189 17.92 33.74 -27.11
N GLY A 190 17.30 32.56 -27.34
CA GLY A 190 16.44 32.32 -28.49
C GLY A 190 15.18 33.17 -28.47
N LEU A 191 14.55 33.28 -27.30
CA LEU A 191 13.35 34.11 -27.09
C LEU A 191 13.64 35.60 -27.21
N ASP A 192 14.80 36.04 -26.72
CA ASP A 192 15.23 37.44 -26.80
C ASP A 192 15.43 37.87 -28.27
N LYS A 193 16.16 37.07 -29.06
CA LYS A 193 16.35 37.29 -30.51
C LYS A 193 15.05 37.39 -31.31
N LYS A 194 13.97 36.73 -30.81
CA LYS A 194 12.64 36.75 -31.44
C LYS A 194 11.71 37.82 -30.88
N GLY A 195 12.18 38.70 -30.01
CA GLY A 195 11.40 39.78 -29.41
C GLY A 195 10.35 39.34 -28.38
N PHE A 196 10.38 38.08 -27.94
CA PHE A 196 9.42 37.57 -26.95
C PHE A 196 9.52 38.26 -25.59
N LEU A 197 10.72 38.74 -25.24
CA LEU A 197 11.01 39.36 -23.94
C LEU A 197 10.70 40.87 -23.90
N GLN A 198 9.89 41.36 -24.79
CA GLN A 198 9.39 42.73 -24.85
C GLN A 198 8.03 42.88 -24.10
N PRO A 199 7.73 44.05 -23.53
CA PRO A 199 8.57 45.25 -23.42
C PRO A 199 9.63 45.13 -22.29
N ASP A 200 10.67 45.97 -22.39
CA ASP A 200 11.86 45.89 -21.54
C ASP A 200 11.56 45.90 -20.03
N HIS A 201 10.58 46.68 -19.59
CA HIS A 201 10.20 46.75 -18.19
C HIS A 201 9.63 45.41 -17.64
N LYS A 202 9.17 44.51 -18.49
CA LYS A 202 8.64 43.15 -18.11
C LYS A 202 9.72 42.06 -18.27
N ARG A 203 10.80 42.33 -19.00
CA ARG A 203 11.82 41.34 -19.35
C ARG A 203 12.32 40.52 -18.16
N GLN A 204 12.70 41.18 -17.08
CA GLN A 204 13.19 40.52 -15.86
C GLN A 204 12.14 39.60 -15.20
N SER A 205 10.89 40.02 -15.22
CA SER A 205 9.79 39.22 -14.68
C SER A 205 9.54 37.99 -15.53
N MET A 206 9.58 38.12 -16.86
CA MET A 206 9.41 37.01 -17.81
C MET A 206 10.51 35.98 -17.67
N ILE A 207 11.78 36.40 -17.58
CA ILE A 207 12.93 35.51 -17.33
C ILE A 207 12.77 34.76 -16.02
N ARG A 208 12.36 35.43 -14.93
CA ARG A 208 12.08 34.75 -13.65
C ARG A 208 11.00 33.69 -13.75
N ASN A 209 9.93 33.98 -14.49
CA ASN A 209 8.84 33.02 -14.69
C ASN A 209 9.28 31.81 -15.49
N ILE A 210 10.07 31.98 -16.54
CA ILE A 210 10.67 30.87 -17.32
C ILE A 210 11.56 30.03 -16.42
N ASN A 211 12.46 30.65 -15.65
CA ASN A 211 13.32 29.94 -14.70
C ASN A 211 12.49 29.11 -13.70
N ASN A 212 11.42 29.69 -13.14
CA ASN A 212 10.55 29.01 -12.19
C ASN A 212 9.88 27.76 -12.79
N ILE A 213 9.44 27.81 -14.05
CA ILE A 213 8.82 26.66 -14.74
C ILE A 213 9.80 25.47 -14.76
N PHE A 214 11.01 25.69 -15.25
CA PHE A 214 11.96 24.59 -15.46
C PHE A 214 12.67 24.15 -14.19
N HIS A 215 12.94 25.04 -13.24
CA HIS A 215 13.55 24.65 -11.96
C HIS A 215 12.64 23.81 -11.07
N ARG A 216 11.32 23.97 -11.14
CA ARG A 216 10.35 23.16 -10.38
C ARG A 216 10.06 21.79 -11.02
N SER A 217 10.35 21.61 -12.31
CA SER A 217 9.97 20.43 -13.09
C SER A 217 10.85 19.20 -12.81
N ASN A 218 11.95 19.33 -12.05
CA ASN A 218 12.88 18.25 -11.75
C ASN A 218 13.29 17.42 -12.99
N LEU A 219 13.61 18.09 -14.08
CA LEU A 219 13.93 17.47 -15.36
C LEU A 219 15.10 16.49 -15.25
N SER A 220 15.00 15.38 -15.97
CA SER A 220 16.08 14.43 -16.18
C SER A 220 17.02 14.92 -17.29
N GLU A 221 18.23 14.38 -17.33
CA GLU A 221 19.20 14.67 -18.41
C GLU A 221 18.64 14.37 -19.81
N GLN A 222 17.84 13.32 -19.92
CA GLN A 222 17.20 12.93 -21.17
C GLN A 222 16.13 13.96 -21.59
N GLU A 223 15.31 14.42 -20.65
CA GLU A 223 14.28 15.43 -20.93
C GLU A 223 14.90 16.77 -21.36
N ILE A 224 16.04 17.18 -20.76
CA ILE A 224 16.77 18.37 -21.20
C ILE A 224 17.27 18.21 -22.64
N ARG A 225 17.81 17.04 -23.01
CA ARG A 225 18.25 16.79 -24.39
C ARG A 225 17.08 16.86 -25.38
N ILE A 226 15.95 16.27 -25.02
CA ILE A 226 14.73 16.32 -25.87
C ILE A 226 14.27 17.77 -26.03
N LEU A 227 14.18 18.52 -24.95
CA LEU A 227 13.79 19.93 -24.98
C LEU A 227 14.75 20.79 -25.80
N LEU A 228 16.06 20.57 -25.63
CA LEU A 228 17.07 21.25 -26.49
C LEU A 228 16.84 20.95 -27.97
N GLY A 229 16.59 19.68 -28.33
CA GLY A 229 16.26 19.30 -29.70
C GLY A 229 15.04 20.02 -30.24
N ILE A 230 13.93 20.01 -29.47
CA ILE A 230 12.70 20.71 -29.85
C ILE A 230 12.94 22.19 -30.10
N PHE A 231 13.56 22.89 -29.14
CA PHE A 231 13.80 24.33 -29.26
C PHE A 231 14.81 24.68 -30.36
N SER A 232 15.84 23.85 -30.59
CA SER A 232 16.78 24.01 -31.70
C SER A 232 16.05 23.93 -33.05
N THR A 233 15.25 22.87 -33.24
CA THR A 233 14.45 22.69 -34.46
C THR A 233 13.51 23.87 -34.72
N LEU A 234 12.77 24.32 -33.68
CA LEU A 234 11.88 25.49 -33.82
C LEU A 234 12.63 26.78 -34.13
N ASN A 235 13.89 26.91 -33.69
CA ASN A 235 14.72 28.06 -34.05
C ASN A 235 15.17 28.04 -35.52
N GLU A 236 15.35 26.85 -36.11
CA GLU A 236 15.77 26.67 -37.50
C GLU A 236 14.64 26.83 -38.51
N PHE A 237 13.41 26.44 -38.16
CA PHE A 237 12.24 26.60 -39.02
C PHE A 237 12.00 28.02 -39.47
N ASN A 238 12.33 29.02 -38.66
CA ASN A 238 12.15 30.43 -38.99
C ASN A 238 13.34 31.07 -39.76
N LYS A 239 14.36 30.30 -40.15
CA LYS A 239 15.45 30.75 -41.04
C LYS A 239 15.18 30.41 -42.50
N LYS A 240 14.16 29.61 -42.81
CA LYS A 240 13.84 29.15 -44.17
C LYS A 240 12.52 29.74 -44.73
N SER A 241 11.95 30.74 -44.05
CA SER A 241 10.74 31.51 -44.54
C SER A 241 11.12 32.90 -44.96
#